data_e1758f6629ef0664b5b96d181e880260
#
_entry.id   e1758f6629ef0664b5b96d181e880260
#
_cell.length_a   1.000
_cell.length_b   1.000
_cell.length_c   1.000
_cell.angle_alpha   90.00
_cell.angle_beta   90.00
_cell.angle_gamma   90.00
#
_symmetry.space_group_name_H-M   'P 1'
#
loop_
_entity.id
_entity.type
_entity.pdbx_description
1 polymer ?
#
loop_
_entity_poly.entity_id
_entity_poly.type
_entity_poly.pdbx_seq_one_letter_code
_entity_poly.pdbx_strand_id
1 'polypeptide(L)'
;MRLKKIQHVKLWMVMVTAVVFWTIGAGFFGHLSAKSDESYEGLKIFSDVIQLIEKEYVDDVESKELIQKAIQGMVQSLDPHSSLLPPEAFEDLQIDTKGKFTGIGIHITMKDGFVTVISPIEDTPAYKAGIIAQDRIIKVDGKPVKDLREAVNMMRGPKGTRVSVTIARQGEKEPIDFELVRDVIPIVSVKQVDLNRGYGYIRLSQFSDSTTKELEEALEKMESGKVPMKGLILDLRNNGGGLLNQAIKVSDLFLEEGKILSIKGRNNKNTKEYMATPDTVSRKYPIVVLINSGSASASEIVAGALQDQKRALILGTTSFGKGSVQTVETLRDGSGLKLTIARYYTPSGRSIQAKGIEPDIVLKHKRIDPKESQEEGLLKEKDLLNHLEAEPDKNINQKSESEKSKPKNQEMEFRVGPLTVEQLRTDNQVMRALEILNSYDIFKNLNS
;
A
#
# COMPACT_ATOMS: atom_id res chain seq x y z
N MET A 1 -40.18 -50.94 54.13
CA MET A 1 -39.63 -51.45 52.85
C MET A 1 -39.52 -50.38 51.74
N ARG A 2 -40.29 -49.27 51.74
CA ARG A 2 -40.26 -48.20 50.69
C ARG A 2 -39.08 -47.28 50.80
N LEU A 3 -38.53 -46.95 51.98
CA LEU A 3 -37.43 -46.01 52.17
C LEU A 3 -36.09 -46.50 51.63
N LYS A 4 -35.76 -47.77 51.67
CA LYS A 4 -34.51 -48.34 51.13
C LYS A 4 -34.49 -48.31 49.58
N LYS A 5 -35.64 -48.46 48.91
CA LYS A 5 -35.73 -48.42 47.44
C LYS A 5 -35.43 -47.01 46.86
N ILE A 6 -35.82 -45.97 47.57
CA ILE A 6 -35.60 -44.58 47.17
C ILE A 6 -34.09 -44.17 47.29
N GLN A 7 -33.40 -44.69 48.28
CA GLN A 7 -31.97 -44.45 48.47
C GLN A 7 -31.13 -45.10 47.35
N HIS A 8 -31.47 -46.32 46.95
CA HIS A 8 -30.75 -46.98 45.83
C HIS A 8 -30.99 -46.30 44.49
N VAL A 9 -32.19 -45.77 44.22
CA VAL A 9 -32.47 -45.00 42.97
C VAL A 9 -31.71 -43.69 42.95
N LYS A 10 -31.60 -42.96 44.06
CA LYS A 10 -30.80 -41.74 44.15
C LYS A 10 -29.29 -42.01 43.97
N LEU A 11 -28.79 -43.08 44.57
CA LEU A 11 -27.38 -43.49 44.43
C LEU A 11 -27.06 -43.88 42.97
N TRP A 12 -27.99 -44.57 42.30
CA TRP A 12 -27.86 -44.96 40.89
C TRP A 12 -27.90 -43.75 39.96
N MET A 13 -28.76 -42.75 40.19
CA MET A 13 -28.80 -41.51 39.46
C MET A 13 -27.51 -40.71 39.63
N VAL A 14 -26.93 -40.61 40.81
CA VAL A 14 -25.66 -39.95 41.04
C VAL A 14 -24.51 -40.64 40.32
N MET A 15 -24.48 -41.99 40.30
CA MET A 15 -23.47 -42.72 39.55
C MET A 15 -23.61 -42.55 38.05
N VAL A 16 -24.79 -42.54 37.49
CA VAL A 16 -25.01 -42.33 36.06
C VAL A 16 -24.63 -40.91 35.65
N THR A 17 -24.98 -39.89 36.44
CA THR A 17 -24.55 -38.51 36.16
C THR A 17 -23.04 -38.34 36.28
N ALA A 18 -22.39 -38.99 37.25
CA ALA A 18 -20.93 -38.98 37.37
C ALA A 18 -20.20 -39.61 36.16
N VAL A 19 -20.74 -40.77 35.67
CA VAL A 19 -20.19 -41.43 34.48
C VAL A 19 -20.40 -40.60 33.22
N VAL A 20 -21.57 -39.96 33.07
CA VAL A 20 -21.85 -39.05 31.93
C VAL A 20 -20.92 -37.83 31.97
N PHE A 21 -20.72 -37.22 33.14
CA PHE A 21 -19.74 -36.13 33.29
C PHE A 21 -18.31 -36.59 33.00
N TRP A 22 -17.93 -37.78 33.42
CA TRP A 22 -16.61 -38.33 33.17
C TRP A 22 -16.36 -38.63 31.69
N THR A 23 -17.35 -39.20 30.97
CA THR A 23 -17.23 -39.46 29.53
C THR A 23 -17.23 -38.19 28.69
N ILE A 24 -18.05 -37.18 29.05
CA ILE A 24 -18.04 -35.90 28.36
C ILE A 24 -16.71 -35.15 28.65
N GLY A 25 -16.22 -35.16 29.90
CA GLY A 25 -14.95 -34.58 30.27
C GLY A 25 -13.75 -35.21 29.60
N ALA A 26 -13.69 -36.54 29.56
CA ALA A 26 -12.62 -37.29 28.90
C ALA A 26 -12.58 -37.05 27.38
N GLY A 27 -13.75 -36.95 26.71
CA GLY A 27 -13.81 -36.62 25.29
C GLY A 27 -13.36 -35.21 24.96
N PHE A 28 -13.67 -34.26 25.83
CA PHE A 28 -13.25 -32.84 25.65
C PHE A 28 -11.74 -32.62 25.89
N PHE A 29 -11.17 -33.29 26.91
CA PHE A 29 -9.73 -33.24 27.17
C PHE A 29 -8.91 -33.98 26.13
N GLY A 30 -9.42 -35.09 25.57
CA GLY A 30 -8.73 -35.84 24.52
C GLY A 30 -8.57 -35.07 23.21
N HIS A 31 -9.55 -34.24 22.82
CA HIS A 31 -9.45 -33.42 21.61
C HIS A 31 -8.53 -32.19 21.74
N LEU A 32 -8.38 -31.65 22.96
CA LEU A 32 -7.46 -30.54 23.22
C LEU A 32 -5.99 -31.03 23.29
N SER A 33 -5.72 -32.22 23.82
CA SER A 33 -4.39 -32.78 23.92
C SER A 33 -3.81 -33.22 22.57
N ALA A 34 -4.61 -33.86 21.71
CA ALA A 34 -4.11 -34.38 20.42
C ALA A 34 -3.56 -33.28 19.49
N LYS A 35 -4.16 -32.07 19.50
CA LYS A 35 -3.72 -30.96 18.66
C LYS A 35 -2.44 -30.27 19.18
N SER A 36 -2.18 -30.33 20.48
CA SER A 36 -0.94 -29.83 21.09
C SER A 36 0.25 -30.75 20.84
N ASP A 37 0.02 -32.06 20.84
CA ASP A 37 1.07 -33.07 20.65
C ASP A 37 1.63 -33.04 19.22
N GLU A 38 0.75 -32.95 18.20
CA GLU A 38 1.16 -32.87 16.79
C GLU A 38 1.99 -31.60 16.49
N SER A 39 1.61 -30.47 17.07
CA SER A 39 2.38 -29.21 16.92
C SER A 39 3.73 -29.26 17.64
N TYR A 40 3.77 -29.92 18.79
CA TYR A 40 5.02 -30.08 19.55
C TYR A 40 6.01 -31.02 18.84
N GLU A 41 5.54 -32.16 18.31
CA GLU A 41 6.36 -33.05 17.50
C GLU A 41 6.90 -32.35 16.25
N GLY A 42 6.09 -31.54 15.56
CA GLY A 42 6.53 -30.73 14.42
C GLY A 42 7.64 -29.75 14.79
N LEU A 43 7.53 -29.06 15.94
CA LEU A 43 8.57 -28.14 16.42
C LEU A 43 9.84 -28.89 16.81
N LYS A 44 9.76 -30.10 17.34
CA LYS A 44 10.92 -30.95 17.64
C LYS A 44 11.66 -31.34 16.36
N ILE A 45 10.94 -31.83 15.35
CA ILE A 45 11.51 -32.17 14.04
C ILE A 45 12.20 -30.93 13.44
N PHE A 46 11.57 -29.77 13.51
CA PHE A 46 12.15 -28.51 13.03
C PHE A 46 13.47 -28.16 13.73
N SER A 47 13.53 -28.33 15.05
CA SER A 47 14.76 -28.12 15.83
C SER A 47 15.86 -29.14 15.46
N ASP A 48 15.48 -30.41 15.32
CA ASP A 48 16.43 -31.48 14.94
C ASP A 48 17.04 -31.23 13.55
N VAL A 49 16.22 -30.73 12.59
CA VAL A 49 16.68 -30.36 11.24
C VAL A 49 17.69 -29.20 11.29
N ILE A 50 17.42 -28.16 12.08
CA ILE A 50 18.33 -27.02 12.25
C ILE A 50 19.69 -27.53 12.80
N GLN A 51 19.67 -28.33 13.86
CA GLN A 51 20.90 -28.90 14.44
C GLN A 51 21.66 -29.76 13.46
N LEU A 52 20.95 -30.56 12.64
CA LEU A 52 21.60 -31.38 11.62
C LEU A 52 22.25 -30.52 10.54
N ILE A 53 21.62 -29.46 10.09
CA ILE A 53 22.17 -28.51 9.11
C ILE A 53 23.42 -27.84 9.68
N GLU A 54 23.38 -27.31 10.91
CA GLU A 54 24.53 -26.68 11.56
C GLU A 54 25.71 -27.62 11.68
N LYS A 55 25.46 -28.91 11.93
CA LYS A 55 26.49 -29.88 12.16
C LYS A 55 27.10 -30.45 10.88
N GLU A 56 26.29 -30.71 9.86
CA GLU A 56 26.67 -31.52 8.71
C GLU A 56 26.74 -30.75 7.37
N TYR A 57 26.23 -29.49 7.33
CA TYR A 57 26.29 -28.71 6.09
C TYR A 57 27.72 -28.33 5.73
N VAL A 58 28.03 -28.25 4.42
CA VAL A 58 29.38 -28.04 3.89
C VAL A 58 30.00 -26.69 4.27
N ASP A 59 29.19 -25.67 4.47
CA ASP A 59 29.63 -24.34 4.88
C ASP A 59 29.05 -24.01 6.27
N ASP A 60 29.72 -23.10 7.00
CA ASP A 60 29.24 -22.62 8.29
C ASP A 60 27.93 -21.82 8.11
N VAL A 61 26.88 -22.17 8.86
CA VAL A 61 25.59 -21.50 8.87
C VAL A 61 25.15 -21.19 10.30
N GLU A 62 24.55 -20.02 10.50
CA GLU A 62 24.04 -19.64 11.81
C GLU A 62 22.57 -20.06 11.99
N SER A 63 22.24 -20.71 13.11
CA SER A 63 20.85 -21.07 13.48
C SER A 63 19.88 -19.90 13.35
N LYS A 64 20.31 -18.70 13.74
CA LYS A 64 19.47 -17.50 13.67
C LYS A 64 19.05 -17.19 12.23
N GLU A 65 19.95 -17.30 11.28
CA GLU A 65 19.66 -17.07 9.86
C GLU A 65 18.75 -18.15 9.29
N LEU A 66 18.98 -19.42 9.65
CA LEU A 66 18.12 -20.53 9.26
C LEU A 66 16.68 -20.36 9.77
N ILE A 67 16.53 -19.99 11.04
CA ILE A 67 15.20 -19.73 11.64
C ILE A 67 14.49 -18.57 10.95
N GLN A 68 15.18 -17.47 10.67
CA GLN A 68 14.59 -16.33 9.96
C GLN A 68 14.13 -16.73 8.56
N LYS A 69 14.95 -17.45 7.79
CA LYS A 69 14.60 -17.96 6.46
C LYS A 69 13.42 -18.93 6.52
N ALA A 70 13.35 -19.78 7.54
CA ALA A 70 12.23 -20.71 7.72
C ALA A 70 10.92 -19.97 8.03
N ILE A 71 10.93 -18.97 8.92
CA ILE A 71 9.77 -18.11 9.22
C ILE A 71 9.34 -17.36 7.95
N GLN A 72 10.29 -16.81 7.22
CA GLN A 72 10.02 -16.11 5.96
C GLN A 72 9.36 -17.05 4.94
N GLY A 73 9.87 -18.26 4.75
CA GLY A 73 9.29 -19.27 3.86
C GLY A 73 7.88 -19.67 4.28
N MET A 74 7.65 -19.90 5.59
CA MET A 74 6.33 -20.20 6.14
C MET A 74 5.31 -19.08 5.86
N VAL A 75 5.70 -17.83 6.08
CA VAL A 75 4.79 -16.69 5.86
C VAL A 75 4.53 -16.47 4.37
N GLN A 76 5.56 -16.57 3.52
CA GLN A 76 5.43 -16.44 2.06
C GLN A 76 4.60 -17.55 1.41
N SER A 77 4.49 -18.72 2.04
CA SER A 77 3.64 -19.82 1.54
C SER A 77 2.14 -19.52 1.66
N LEU A 78 1.73 -18.52 2.44
CA LEU A 78 0.33 -18.18 2.66
C LEU A 78 -0.27 -17.40 1.47
N ASP A 79 0.41 -16.33 1.06
CA ASP A 79 0.04 -15.44 -0.03
C ASP A 79 1.21 -14.50 -0.38
N PRO A 80 1.20 -13.81 -1.54
CA PRO A 80 2.32 -12.95 -1.97
C PRO A 80 2.46 -11.64 -1.17
N HIS A 81 1.51 -11.32 -0.30
CA HIS A 81 1.48 -10.06 0.46
C HIS A 81 1.83 -10.24 1.92
N SER A 82 1.76 -11.47 2.44
CA SER A 82 2.22 -11.81 3.78
C SER A 82 3.74 -11.97 3.80
N SER A 83 4.42 -11.31 4.73
CA SER A 83 5.89 -11.34 4.80
C SER A 83 6.41 -11.05 6.20
N LEU A 84 7.57 -11.63 6.52
CA LEU A 84 8.40 -11.19 7.63
C LEU A 84 9.28 -10.04 7.12
N LEU A 85 9.19 -8.89 7.77
CA LEU A 85 9.99 -7.70 7.48
C LEU A 85 11.13 -7.62 8.50
N PRO A 86 12.39 -7.72 8.10
CA PRO A 86 13.51 -7.40 8.98
C PRO A 86 13.36 -5.98 9.57
N PRO A 87 14.00 -5.67 10.72
CA PRO A 87 13.83 -4.38 11.40
C PRO A 87 13.97 -3.16 10.48
N GLU A 88 14.97 -3.15 9.59
CA GLU A 88 15.19 -2.07 8.63
C GLU A 88 14.04 -1.92 7.63
N ALA A 89 13.58 -3.04 7.03
CA ALA A 89 12.46 -2.99 6.08
C ALA A 89 11.13 -2.63 6.77
N PHE A 90 11.01 -2.97 8.06
CA PHE A 90 9.85 -2.55 8.85
C PHE A 90 9.89 -1.05 9.18
N GLU A 91 11.07 -0.50 9.46
CA GLU A 91 11.25 0.95 9.64
C GLU A 91 10.92 1.71 8.34
N ASP A 92 11.40 1.25 7.19
CA ASP A 92 11.06 1.84 5.89
C ASP A 92 9.54 1.83 5.64
N LEU A 93 8.86 0.71 5.92
CA LEU A 93 7.40 0.63 5.83
C LEU A 93 6.70 1.63 6.76
N GLN A 94 7.22 1.83 7.98
CA GLN A 94 6.67 2.82 8.91
C GLN A 94 6.88 4.24 8.40
N ILE A 95 8.01 4.55 7.79
CA ILE A 95 8.29 5.85 7.18
C ILE A 95 7.31 6.13 6.05
N ASP A 96 7.15 5.19 5.12
CA ASP A 96 6.21 5.31 4.00
C ASP A 96 4.76 5.49 4.49
N THR A 97 4.38 4.75 5.51
CA THR A 97 3.05 4.82 6.12
C THR A 97 2.80 6.16 6.82
N LYS A 98 3.78 6.66 7.57
CA LYS A 98 3.70 7.96 8.24
C LYS A 98 3.77 9.15 7.26
N GLY A 99 4.27 8.94 6.04
CA GLY A 99 4.45 9.99 5.04
C GLY A 99 5.49 11.04 5.45
N LYS A 100 6.44 10.69 6.28
CA LYS A 100 7.54 11.56 6.72
C LYS A 100 8.71 10.74 7.25
N PHE A 101 9.91 11.26 7.07
CA PHE A 101 11.13 10.70 7.66
C PHE A 101 11.97 11.81 8.31
N THR A 102 12.97 11.41 9.08
CA THR A 102 13.88 12.36 9.71
C THR A 102 15.23 12.29 9.02
N GLY A 103 15.72 13.42 8.52
CA GLY A 103 16.97 13.50 7.75
C GLY A 103 17.23 14.90 7.23
N ILE A 104 17.93 15.00 6.10
CA ILE A 104 18.35 16.28 5.51
C ILE A 104 17.49 16.73 4.32
N GLY A 105 16.66 15.84 3.73
CA GLY A 105 15.72 16.18 2.66
C GLY A 105 16.35 16.30 1.27
N ILE A 106 16.87 15.17 0.75
CA ILE A 106 17.39 15.07 -0.62
C ILE A 106 16.92 13.81 -1.33
N HIS A 107 16.71 13.91 -2.64
CA HIS A 107 16.57 12.75 -3.52
C HIS A 107 17.93 12.38 -4.09
N ILE A 108 18.36 11.15 -3.95
CA ILE A 108 19.66 10.66 -4.39
C ILE A 108 19.54 9.40 -5.26
N THR A 109 20.55 9.15 -6.07
CA THR A 109 20.68 7.95 -6.91
C THR A 109 22.15 7.55 -7.03
N MET A 110 22.41 6.34 -7.54
CA MET A 110 23.75 5.97 -7.98
C MET A 110 23.95 6.43 -9.43
N LYS A 111 25.01 7.20 -9.69
CA LYS A 111 25.42 7.64 -11.03
C LYS A 111 26.93 7.59 -11.14
N ASP A 112 27.43 6.89 -12.16
CA ASP A 112 28.87 6.72 -12.43
C ASP A 112 29.67 6.21 -11.19
N GLY A 113 29.05 5.33 -10.37
CA GLY A 113 29.66 4.80 -9.15
C GLY A 113 29.64 5.72 -7.93
N PHE A 114 28.96 6.89 -8.02
CA PHE A 114 28.84 7.86 -6.93
C PHE A 114 27.39 8.07 -6.50
N VAL A 115 27.17 8.23 -5.20
CA VAL A 115 25.89 8.71 -4.67
C VAL A 115 25.72 10.18 -5.10
N THR A 116 24.73 10.42 -5.96
CA THR A 116 24.53 11.72 -6.62
C THR A 116 23.17 12.29 -6.26
N VAL A 117 23.13 13.58 -5.96
CA VAL A 117 21.90 14.32 -5.68
C VAL A 117 21.11 14.51 -6.97
N ILE A 118 19.87 14.02 -7.00
CA ILE A 118 18.90 14.29 -8.07
C ILE A 118 18.34 15.70 -7.87
N SER A 119 17.85 15.98 -6.65
CA SER A 119 17.37 17.30 -6.23
C SER A 119 17.27 17.37 -4.71
N PRO A 120 17.54 18.51 -4.09
CA PRO A 120 17.08 18.77 -2.73
C PRO A 120 15.55 18.95 -2.73
N ILE A 121 14.91 18.63 -1.59
CA ILE A 121 13.48 18.88 -1.36
C ILE A 121 13.35 20.32 -0.84
N GLU A 122 12.41 21.09 -1.40
CA GLU A 122 12.17 22.47 -1.00
C GLU A 122 11.92 22.59 0.52
N ASP A 123 12.35 23.68 1.12
CA ASP A 123 12.22 24.01 2.55
C ASP A 123 12.95 23.07 3.52
N THR A 124 13.71 22.09 3.05
CA THR A 124 14.47 21.16 3.89
C THR A 124 15.85 21.68 4.26
N PRO A 125 16.54 21.06 5.24
CA PRO A 125 17.90 21.46 5.63
C PRO A 125 18.90 21.48 4.47
N ALA A 126 18.87 20.48 3.60
CA ALA A 126 19.76 20.41 2.44
C ALA A 126 19.50 21.52 1.42
N TYR A 127 18.23 21.83 1.15
CA TYR A 127 17.84 22.92 0.27
C TYR A 127 18.32 24.29 0.80
N LYS A 128 18.06 24.54 2.09
CA LYS A 128 18.48 25.81 2.76
C LYS A 128 19.99 25.99 2.85
N ALA A 129 20.72 24.89 2.93
CA ALA A 129 22.19 24.91 2.93
C ALA A 129 22.80 25.11 1.54
N GLY A 130 22.03 25.00 0.46
CA GLY A 130 22.54 25.20 -0.91
C GLY A 130 23.12 23.93 -1.55
N ILE A 131 22.71 22.75 -1.13
CA ILE A 131 22.93 21.51 -1.89
C ILE A 131 22.10 21.59 -3.17
N ILE A 132 22.67 21.20 -4.31
CA ILE A 132 22.04 21.30 -5.63
C ILE A 132 22.05 19.96 -6.37
N ALA A 133 21.27 19.89 -7.45
CA ALA A 133 21.27 18.73 -8.34
C ALA A 133 22.67 18.49 -8.94
N GLN A 134 23.03 17.22 -9.13
CA GLN A 134 24.32 16.70 -9.60
C GLN A 134 25.48 16.81 -8.59
N ASP A 135 25.28 17.29 -7.36
CA ASP A 135 26.29 17.17 -6.30
C ASP A 135 26.55 15.68 -6.02
N ARG A 136 27.82 15.27 -5.95
CA ARG A 136 28.23 13.91 -5.62
C ARG A 136 28.59 13.83 -4.14
N ILE A 137 27.87 13.01 -3.37
CA ILE A 137 28.15 12.81 -1.94
C ILE A 137 29.33 11.85 -1.84
N ILE A 138 30.43 12.32 -1.26
CA ILE A 138 31.68 11.54 -1.11
C ILE A 138 31.92 11.08 0.32
N LYS A 139 31.43 11.85 1.33
CA LYS A 139 31.51 11.47 2.74
C LYS A 139 30.26 11.92 3.49
N VAL A 140 29.92 11.16 4.54
CA VAL A 140 28.95 11.55 5.57
C VAL A 140 29.59 11.32 6.93
N ASP A 141 29.57 12.32 7.81
CA ASP A 141 30.26 12.31 9.11
C ASP A 141 31.73 11.88 8.99
N GLY A 142 32.43 12.38 7.97
CA GLY A 142 33.83 12.10 7.66
C GLY A 142 34.10 10.71 7.09
N LYS A 143 33.12 9.81 7.00
CA LYS A 143 33.24 8.46 6.45
C LYS A 143 32.91 8.44 4.96
N PRO A 144 33.75 7.79 4.11
CA PRO A 144 33.42 7.63 2.68
C PRO A 144 32.14 6.84 2.49
N VAL A 145 31.33 7.25 1.50
CA VAL A 145 30.07 6.56 1.15
C VAL A 145 30.27 5.80 -0.15
N LYS A 146 29.92 4.51 -0.15
CA LYS A 146 30.12 3.59 -1.28
C LYS A 146 28.82 3.20 -1.98
N ASP A 147 27.71 3.13 -1.24
CA ASP A 147 26.42 2.74 -1.77
C ASP A 147 25.28 3.64 -1.26
N LEU A 148 24.16 3.54 -1.95
CA LEU A 148 22.98 4.37 -1.72
C LEU A 148 22.37 4.16 -0.33
N ARG A 149 22.28 2.90 0.12
CA ARG A 149 21.66 2.54 1.39
C ARG A 149 22.49 3.02 2.58
N GLU A 150 23.80 2.84 2.50
CA GLU A 150 24.73 3.38 3.51
C GLU A 150 24.59 4.87 3.63
N ALA A 151 24.55 5.59 2.49
CA ALA A 151 24.34 7.05 2.47
C ALA A 151 23.03 7.46 3.15
N VAL A 152 21.93 6.79 2.80
CA VAL A 152 20.60 7.07 3.40
C VAL A 152 20.64 6.86 4.90
N ASN A 153 21.17 5.73 5.36
CA ASN A 153 21.22 5.39 6.79
C ASN A 153 22.07 6.38 7.58
N MET A 154 23.20 6.84 7.03
CA MET A 154 24.06 7.82 7.69
C MET A 154 23.44 9.23 7.71
N MET A 155 22.70 9.63 6.66
CA MET A 155 22.05 10.95 6.59
C MET A 155 20.73 11.01 7.39
N ARG A 156 20.06 9.86 7.63
CA ARG A 156 18.91 9.75 8.55
C ARG A 156 19.38 9.82 10.00
N GLY A 157 18.48 10.07 10.92
CA GLY A 157 18.72 10.11 12.35
C GLY A 157 17.73 10.99 13.11
N PRO A 158 17.80 11.08 14.44
CA PRO A 158 16.85 11.83 15.25
C PRO A 158 16.80 13.31 14.86
N LYS A 159 15.60 13.92 14.87
CA LYS A 159 15.41 15.36 14.64
C LYS A 159 16.30 16.18 15.59
N GLY A 160 16.92 17.23 15.05
CA GLY A 160 17.79 18.15 15.81
C GLY A 160 19.24 17.69 15.95
N THR A 161 19.58 16.45 15.53
CA THR A 161 20.97 16.01 15.50
C THR A 161 21.70 16.56 14.27
N ARG A 162 23.02 16.74 14.40
CA ARG A 162 23.85 17.23 13.29
C ARG A 162 24.38 16.09 12.44
N VAL A 163 24.63 16.39 11.18
CA VAL A 163 25.30 15.52 10.23
C VAL A 163 26.16 16.37 9.31
N SER A 164 27.39 15.93 9.06
CA SER A 164 28.29 16.57 8.09
C SER A 164 28.22 15.82 6.77
N VAL A 165 28.00 16.53 5.66
CA VAL A 165 27.95 15.95 4.32
C VAL A 165 28.99 16.62 3.45
N THR A 166 29.98 15.86 2.99
CA THR A 166 31.00 16.32 2.06
C THR A 166 30.58 15.98 0.63
N ILE A 167 30.52 16.97 -0.23
CA ILE A 167 30.16 16.78 -1.64
C ILE A 167 31.30 17.20 -2.58
N ALA A 168 31.32 16.57 -3.76
CA ALA A 168 32.07 17.05 -4.92
C ALA A 168 31.09 17.67 -5.92
N ARG A 169 31.31 18.95 -6.25
CA ARG A 169 30.50 19.74 -7.19
C ARG A 169 31.23 20.01 -8.47
N GLN A 170 30.57 19.85 -9.60
CA GLN A 170 31.16 20.15 -10.90
C GLN A 170 31.48 21.66 -10.98
N GLY A 171 32.74 21.98 -11.32
CA GLY A 171 33.26 23.36 -11.39
C GLY A 171 33.99 23.80 -10.13
N GLU A 172 33.85 23.11 -9.01
CA GLU A 172 34.63 23.39 -7.80
C GLU A 172 35.90 22.53 -7.76
N LYS A 173 37.01 23.11 -7.29
CA LYS A 173 38.31 22.40 -7.22
C LYS A 173 38.42 21.52 -5.95
N GLU A 174 37.77 21.93 -4.88
CA GLU A 174 37.83 21.26 -3.59
C GLU A 174 36.44 20.77 -3.17
N PRO A 175 36.36 19.68 -2.43
CA PRO A 175 35.10 19.23 -1.82
C PRO A 175 34.53 20.32 -0.90
N ILE A 176 33.18 20.36 -0.84
CA ILE A 176 32.43 21.30 0.00
C ILE A 176 31.82 20.52 1.16
N ASP A 177 32.04 20.99 2.37
CA ASP A 177 31.43 20.41 3.58
C ASP A 177 30.19 21.22 3.98
N PHE A 178 29.11 20.51 4.25
CA PHE A 178 27.85 21.05 4.75
C PHE A 178 27.54 20.49 6.14
N GLU A 179 27.46 21.36 7.13
CA GLU A 179 26.95 21.04 8.45
C GLU A 179 25.42 21.21 8.48
N LEU A 180 24.68 20.11 8.58
CA LEU A 180 23.24 20.11 8.50
C LEU A 180 22.61 19.64 9.83
N VAL A 181 21.45 20.21 10.15
CA VAL A 181 20.64 19.73 11.28
C VAL A 181 19.49 18.92 10.73
N ARG A 182 19.38 17.64 11.12
CA ARG A 182 18.30 16.77 10.68
C ARG A 182 16.94 17.30 11.14
N ASP A 183 15.98 17.27 10.23
CA ASP A 183 14.60 17.68 10.51
C ASP A 183 13.59 16.65 9.99
N VAL A 184 12.32 16.84 10.31
CA VAL A 184 11.23 16.02 9.75
C VAL A 184 10.98 16.47 8.31
N ILE A 185 11.15 15.53 7.39
CA ILE A 185 10.98 15.75 5.95
C ILE A 185 9.63 15.13 5.53
N PRO A 186 8.65 15.94 5.10
CA PRO A 186 7.37 15.42 4.62
C PRO A 186 7.54 14.76 3.24
N ILE A 187 6.87 13.64 3.06
CA ILE A 187 6.70 12.99 1.75
C ILE A 187 5.35 13.44 1.20
N VAL A 188 5.37 14.39 0.28
CA VAL A 188 4.14 14.95 -0.32
C VAL A 188 3.46 13.88 -1.16
N SER A 189 2.26 13.49 -0.75
CA SER A 189 1.44 12.48 -1.43
C SER A 189 0.49 13.08 -2.46
N VAL A 190 0.19 14.37 -2.38
CA VAL A 190 -0.78 15.08 -3.21
C VAL A 190 -0.08 16.14 -4.07
N LYS A 191 -0.29 16.09 -5.38
CA LYS A 191 0.14 17.13 -6.31
C LYS A 191 -1.07 17.68 -7.03
N GLN A 192 -1.17 19.00 -7.14
CA GLN A 192 -2.29 19.68 -7.78
C GLN A 192 -1.84 20.59 -8.92
N VAL A 193 -2.67 20.70 -9.96
CA VAL A 193 -2.48 21.62 -11.08
C VAL A 193 -3.83 22.19 -11.48
N ASP A 194 -3.93 23.51 -11.60
CA ASP A 194 -5.07 24.18 -12.19
C ASP A 194 -4.98 24.07 -13.73
N LEU A 195 -5.95 23.39 -14.34
CA LEU A 195 -6.05 23.25 -15.81
C LEU A 195 -6.71 24.44 -16.49
N ASN A 196 -7.02 25.50 -15.73
CA ASN A 196 -7.77 26.69 -16.11
C ASN A 196 -9.27 26.44 -16.31
N ARG A 197 -10.05 27.52 -16.42
CA ARG A 197 -11.51 27.54 -16.66
C ARG A 197 -12.35 26.77 -15.64
N GLY A 198 -11.81 26.53 -14.42
CA GLY A 198 -12.50 25.82 -13.35
C GLY A 198 -12.29 24.30 -13.37
N TYR A 199 -11.35 23.77 -14.13
CA TYR A 199 -11.00 22.36 -14.11
C TYR A 199 -9.72 22.13 -13.31
N GLY A 200 -9.79 21.23 -12.32
CA GLY A 200 -8.67 20.87 -11.47
C GLY A 200 -8.11 19.48 -11.82
N TYR A 201 -6.82 19.32 -11.61
CA TYR A 201 -6.16 18.03 -11.63
C TYR A 201 -5.45 17.79 -10.30
N ILE A 202 -5.72 16.66 -9.68
CA ILE A 202 -5.06 16.23 -8.44
C ILE A 202 -4.52 14.82 -8.64
N ARG A 203 -3.24 14.62 -8.34
CA ARG A 203 -2.61 13.31 -8.34
C ARG A 203 -2.32 12.89 -6.91
N LEU A 204 -2.76 11.68 -6.55
CA LEU A 204 -2.36 11.00 -5.34
C LEU A 204 -1.30 9.95 -5.68
N SER A 205 -0.10 10.08 -5.11
CA SER A 205 1.02 9.16 -5.36
C SER A 205 1.00 7.95 -4.41
N GLN A 206 0.43 8.12 -3.21
CA GLN A 206 0.29 7.09 -2.18
C GLN A 206 -0.77 7.51 -1.14
N PHE A 207 -1.12 6.61 -0.21
CA PHE A 207 -2.01 6.88 0.91
C PHE A 207 -1.23 6.79 2.23
N SER A 208 -0.63 7.89 2.67
CA SER A 208 0.06 8.07 3.96
C SER A 208 -0.82 8.81 4.96
N ASP A 209 -0.39 8.93 6.20
CA ASP A 209 -1.15 9.60 7.27
C ASP A 209 -1.56 11.04 6.95
N SER A 210 -0.80 11.74 6.11
CA SER A 210 -1.05 13.14 5.72
C SER A 210 -1.96 13.29 4.49
N THR A 211 -2.23 12.21 3.73
CA THR A 211 -2.85 12.29 2.39
C THR A 211 -4.22 12.96 2.40
N THR A 212 -5.10 12.63 3.34
CA THR A 212 -6.43 13.27 3.41
C THR A 212 -6.30 14.76 3.64
N LYS A 213 -5.47 15.18 4.59
CA LYS A 213 -5.24 16.59 4.90
C LYS A 213 -4.65 17.35 3.70
N GLU A 214 -3.64 16.79 3.05
CA GLU A 214 -3.04 17.36 1.84
C GLU A 214 -4.08 17.50 0.71
N LEU A 215 -4.98 16.51 0.57
CA LEU A 215 -6.05 16.55 -0.42
C LEU A 215 -7.11 17.62 -0.10
N GLU A 216 -7.52 17.74 1.16
CA GLU A 216 -8.44 18.79 1.63
C GLU A 216 -7.86 20.17 1.34
N GLU A 217 -6.61 20.44 1.72
CA GLU A 217 -5.91 21.71 1.43
C GLU A 217 -5.82 21.99 -0.07
N ALA A 218 -5.58 20.94 -0.90
CA ALA A 218 -5.54 21.07 -2.35
C ALA A 218 -6.93 21.42 -2.94
N LEU A 219 -8.00 20.78 -2.45
CA LEU A 219 -9.37 21.04 -2.87
C LEU A 219 -9.82 22.44 -2.44
N GLU A 220 -9.61 22.82 -1.18
CA GLU A 220 -9.93 24.17 -0.67
C GLU A 220 -9.26 25.26 -1.49
N LYS A 221 -7.98 25.08 -1.84
CA LYS A 221 -7.25 26.05 -2.67
C LYS A 221 -7.84 26.17 -4.07
N MET A 222 -8.31 25.07 -4.68
CA MET A 222 -8.95 25.09 -5.99
C MET A 222 -10.38 25.67 -5.91
N GLU A 223 -11.14 25.29 -4.88
CA GLU A 223 -12.54 25.69 -4.67
C GLU A 223 -12.66 27.17 -4.29
N SER A 224 -11.66 27.73 -3.59
CA SER A 224 -11.61 29.17 -3.23
C SER A 224 -11.10 30.08 -4.37
N GLY A 225 -10.79 29.52 -5.54
CA GLY A 225 -10.35 30.26 -6.70
C GLY A 225 -11.40 31.24 -7.23
N LYS A 226 -10.96 32.23 -8.04
CA LYS A 226 -11.87 33.22 -8.66
C LYS A 226 -12.90 32.59 -9.63
N VAL A 227 -12.58 31.43 -10.19
CA VAL A 227 -13.45 30.67 -11.10
C VAL A 227 -13.99 29.47 -10.34
N PRO A 228 -15.32 29.30 -10.25
CA PRO A 228 -15.92 28.13 -9.61
C PRO A 228 -15.43 26.81 -10.23
N MET A 229 -15.22 25.79 -9.39
CA MET A 229 -14.87 24.45 -9.86
C MET A 229 -15.99 23.86 -10.73
N LYS A 230 -15.64 23.45 -11.94
CA LYS A 230 -16.51 22.82 -12.95
C LYS A 230 -16.28 21.34 -13.07
N GLY A 231 -15.11 20.84 -12.65
CA GLY A 231 -14.78 19.43 -12.70
C GLY A 231 -13.39 19.13 -12.14
N LEU A 232 -13.20 17.87 -11.73
CA LEU A 232 -11.96 17.38 -11.15
C LEU A 232 -11.48 16.12 -11.87
N ILE A 233 -10.18 16.07 -12.19
CA ILE A 233 -9.47 14.87 -12.56
C ILE A 233 -8.68 14.39 -11.35
N LEU A 234 -9.02 13.22 -10.81
CA LEU A 234 -8.32 12.56 -9.71
C LEU A 234 -7.45 11.43 -10.27
N ASP A 235 -6.14 11.64 -10.28
CA ASP A 235 -5.19 10.67 -10.85
C ASP A 235 -4.62 9.73 -9.79
N LEU A 236 -5.01 8.46 -9.87
CA LEU A 236 -4.54 7.36 -9.04
C LEU A 236 -3.60 6.42 -9.79
N ARG A 237 -3.18 6.75 -11.00
CA ARG A 237 -2.27 5.91 -11.81
C ARG A 237 -0.93 5.76 -11.12
N ASN A 238 -0.39 4.52 -11.13
CA ASN A 238 0.86 4.14 -10.46
C ASN A 238 0.86 4.42 -8.94
N ASN A 239 -0.31 4.46 -8.31
CA ASN A 239 -0.46 4.56 -6.87
C ASN A 239 -0.74 3.17 -6.29
N GLY A 240 0.29 2.53 -5.71
CA GLY A 240 0.23 1.18 -5.13
C GLY A 240 -0.64 1.05 -3.87
N GLY A 241 -1.27 2.14 -3.43
CA GLY A 241 -2.14 2.17 -2.25
C GLY A 241 -1.47 2.79 -1.03
N GLY A 242 -1.68 2.19 0.13
CA GLY A 242 -1.22 2.65 1.44
C GLY A 242 -2.27 2.40 2.52
N LEU A 243 -2.46 3.36 3.41
CA LEU A 243 -3.33 3.24 4.56
C LEU A 243 -4.82 3.13 4.20
N LEU A 244 -5.46 2.08 4.70
CA LEU A 244 -6.89 1.84 4.55
C LEU A 244 -7.75 3.00 5.06
N ASN A 245 -7.42 3.53 6.24
CA ASN A 245 -8.15 4.65 6.83
C ASN A 245 -8.10 5.92 5.96
N GLN A 246 -7.01 6.14 5.25
CA GLN A 246 -6.86 7.25 4.31
C GLN A 246 -7.72 7.04 3.06
N ALA A 247 -7.77 5.82 2.51
CA ALA A 247 -8.65 5.52 1.38
C ALA A 247 -10.12 5.76 1.73
N ILE A 248 -10.54 5.37 2.94
CA ILE A 248 -11.90 5.60 3.44
C ILE A 248 -12.18 7.11 3.54
N LYS A 249 -11.30 7.88 4.20
CA LYS A 249 -11.45 9.33 4.34
C LYS A 249 -11.44 10.06 3.00
N VAL A 250 -10.53 9.69 2.09
CA VAL A 250 -10.48 10.26 0.73
C VAL A 250 -11.77 9.97 -0.04
N SER A 251 -12.33 8.76 0.08
CA SER A 251 -13.62 8.44 -0.53
C SER A 251 -14.76 9.25 0.09
N ASP A 252 -14.73 9.42 1.41
CA ASP A 252 -15.72 10.16 2.19
C ASP A 252 -15.80 11.64 1.77
N LEU A 253 -14.66 12.28 1.43
CA LEU A 253 -14.63 13.67 0.92
C LEU A 253 -15.50 13.91 -0.33
N PHE A 254 -15.83 12.86 -1.08
CA PHE A 254 -16.59 12.95 -2.32
C PHE A 254 -17.97 12.29 -2.26
N LEU A 255 -18.31 11.60 -1.17
CA LEU A 255 -19.56 10.86 -0.98
C LEU A 255 -20.35 11.48 0.17
N GLU A 256 -21.61 11.82 -0.07
CA GLU A 256 -22.51 12.38 0.98
C GLU A 256 -23.16 11.27 1.81
N GLU A 257 -23.39 10.10 1.20
CA GLU A 257 -24.04 8.94 1.82
C GLU A 257 -23.67 7.63 1.13
N GLY A 258 -24.07 6.53 1.72
CA GLY A 258 -23.88 5.19 1.15
C GLY A 258 -22.62 4.49 1.68
N LYS A 259 -22.43 3.26 1.22
CA LYS A 259 -21.31 2.43 1.62
C LYS A 259 -20.06 2.84 0.84
N ILE A 260 -18.94 2.95 1.53
CA ILE A 260 -17.60 3.12 0.92
C ILE A 260 -16.97 1.76 0.67
N LEU A 261 -17.05 0.87 1.66
CA LEU A 261 -16.28 -0.38 1.67
C LEU A 261 -16.89 -1.38 2.66
N SER A 262 -16.81 -2.67 2.36
CA SER A 262 -16.95 -3.73 3.37
C SER A 262 -15.70 -4.60 3.44
N ILE A 263 -15.35 -5.02 4.66
CA ILE A 263 -14.24 -5.93 4.96
C ILE A 263 -14.83 -7.20 5.53
N LYS A 264 -14.33 -8.36 5.07
CA LYS A 264 -14.71 -9.66 5.59
C LYS A 264 -13.47 -10.46 5.98
N GLY A 265 -13.36 -10.77 7.26
CA GLY A 265 -12.31 -11.61 7.81
C GLY A 265 -12.77 -13.05 8.05
N ARG A 266 -11.84 -13.88 8.52
CA ARG A 266 -12.10 -15.28 8.84
C ARG A 266 -13.13 -15.41 9.97
N ASN A 267 -14.17 -16.23 9.79
CA ASN A 267 -15.23 -16.49 10.78
C ASN A 267 -15.88 -15.22 11.32
N ASN A 268 -16.17 -14.24 10.46
CA ASN A 268 -16.69 -12.90 10.82
C ASN A 268 -15.77 -12.08 11.73
N LYS A 269 -14.60 -12.58 12.11
CA LYS A 269 -13.58 -11.82 12.77
C LYS A 269 -13.02 -10.78 11.77
N ASN A 270 -12.78 -9.55 12.22
CA ASN A 270 -12.35 -8.43 11.36
C ASN A 270 -13.36 -8.07 10.25
N THR A 271 -14.64 -8.41 10.41
CA THR A 271 -15.70 -7.99 9.47
C THR A 271 -16.22 -6.63 9.86
N LYS A 272 -16.21 -5.68 8.91
CA LYS A 272 -16.64 -4.30 9.14
C LYS A 272 -17.14 -3.66 7.85
N GLU A 273 -18.16 -2.80 7.97
CA GLU A 273 -18.62 -1.92 6.90
C GLU A 273 -18.29 -0.48 7.23
N TYR A 274 -17.91 0.29 6.20
CA TYR A 274 -17.62 1.70 6.30
C TYR A 274 -18.60 2.46 5.42
N MET A 275 -19.28 3.42 6.05
CA MET A 275 -20.28 4.26 5.40
C MET A 275 -19.73 5.67 5.21
N ALA A 276 -20.19 6.34 4.18
CA ALA A 276 -19.93 7.77 4.01
C ALA A 276 -20.68 8.57 5.07
N THR A 277 -20.05 9.65 5.47
CA THR A 277 -20.62 10.62 6.43
C THR A 277 -20.92 11.92 5.69
N PRO A 278 -22.08 12.56 5.93
CA PRO A 278 -22.39 13.84 5.30
C PRO A 278 -21.33 14.87 5.65
N ASP A 279 -20.65 15.41 4.65
CA ASP A 279 -19.67 16.48 4.81
C ASP A 279 -20.36 17.87 4.85
N THR A 280 -19.69 18.83 5.49
CA THR A 280 -20.14 20.25 5.49
C THR A 280 -19.98 20.91 4.13
N VAL A 281 -19.10 20.38 3.26
CA VAL A 281 -18.85 20.89 1.91
C VAL A 281 -19.34 19.88 0.87
N SER A 282 -20.50 20.17 0.26
CA SER A 282 -21.04 19.35 -0.83
C SER A 282 -20.32 19.64 -2.15
N ARG A 283 -19.52 18.68 -2.63
CA ARG A 283 -18.77 18.75 -3.90
C ARG A 283 -19.60 18.19 -5.05
N LYS A 284 -20.36 19.01 -5.75
CA LYS A 284 -21.31 18.59 -6.82
C LYS A 284 -20.72 18.56 -8.22
N TYR A 285 -19.51 19.06 -8.41
CA TYR A 285 -18.86 19.02 -9.73
C TYR A 285 -18.52 17.58 -10.15
N PRO A 286 -18.55 17.29 -11.47
CA PRO A 286 -18.20 15.96 -11.99
C PRO A 286 -16.74 15.61 -11.72
N ILE A 287 -16.48 14.32 -11.53
CA ILE A 287 -15.13 13.77 -11.26
C ILE A 287 -14.82 12.69 -12.28
N VAL A 288 -13.62 12.72 -12.84
CA VAL A 288 -13.02 11.62 -13.59
C VAL A 288 -11.83 11.10 -12.81
N VAL A 289 -11.84 9.81 -12.48
CA VAL A 289 -10.72 9.12 -11.81
C VAL A 289 -9.91 8.39 -12.85
N LEU A 290 -8.59 8.63 -12.87
CA LEU A 290 -7.66 7.91 -13.72
C LEU A 290 -7.03 6.74 -12.99
N ILE A 291 -7.06 5.54 -13.58
CA ILE A 291 -6.45 4.32 -13.05
C ILE A 291 -5.63 3.60 -14.11
N ASN A 292 -4.69 2.76 -13.66
CA ASN A 292 -3.96 1.83 -14.51
C ASN A 292 -3.57 0.57 -13.70
N SER A 293 -2.84 -0.37 -14.30
CA SER A 293 -2.34 -1.58 -13.65
C SER A 293 -1.42 -1.33 -12.44
N GLY A 294 -0.88 -0.12 -12.28
CA GLY A 294 -0.14 0.29 -11.09
C GLY A 294 -1.03 0.86 -9.96
N SER A 295 -2.35 1.02 -10.20
CA SER A 295 -3.31 1.44 -9.17
C SER A 295 -3.73 0.22 -8.35
N ALA A 296 -3.38 0.17 -7.06
CA ALA A 296 -3.60 -1.01 -6.22
C ALA A 296 -4.17 -0.66 -4.84
N SER A 297 -4.83 -1.63 -4.19
CA SER A 297 -5.22 -1.58 -2.77
C SER A 297 -6.09 -0.35 -2.44
N ALA A 298 -5.59 0.62 -1.66
CA ALA A 298 -6.28 1.86 -1.29
C ALA A 298 -6.78 2.65 -2.50
N SER A 299 -6.02 2.69 -3.61
CA SER A 299 -6.46 3.31 -4.86
C SER A 299 -7.67 2.62 -5.46
N GLU A 300 -7.73 1.29 -5.35
CA GLU A 300 -8.87 0.50 -5.84
C GLU A 300 -10.10 0.65 -4.95
N ILE A 301 -9.90 0.89 -3.65
CA ILE A 301 -10.99 1.23 -2.73
C ILE A 301 -11.63 2.54 -3.15
N VAL A 302 -10.83 3.60 -3.36
CA VAL A 302 -11.34 4.92 -3.79
C VAL A 302 -12.03 4.83 -5.14
N ALA A 303 -11.37 4.24 -6.15
CA ALA A 303 -11.93 4.10 -7.49
C ALA A 303 -13.24 3.28 -7.47
N GLY A 304 -13.26 2.13 -6.77
CA GLY A 304 -14.42 1.26 -6.67
C GLY A 304 -15.58 1.88 -5.88
N ALA A 305 -15.28 2.61 -4.81
CA ALA A 305 -16.29 3.33 -4.04
C ALA A 305 -16.96 4.41 -4.89
N LEU A 306 -16.19 5.26 -5.55
CA LEU A 306 -16.72 6.36 -6.38
C LEU A 306 -17.43 5.84 -7.63
N GLN A 307 -16.99 4.71 -8.22
CA GLN A 307 -17.65 4.06 -9.34
C GLN A 307 -19.00 3.48 -8.95
N ASP A 308 -19.04 2.63 -7.92
CA ASP A 308 -20.26 1.94 -7.49
C ASP A 308 -21.34 2.92 -6.98
N GLN A 309 -20.93 4.01 -6.33
CA GLN A 309 -21.81 5.10 -5.90
C GLN A 309 -22.15 6.07 -7.05
N LYS A 310 -21.71 5.83 -8.27
CA LYS A 310 -21.92 6.68 -9.46
C LYS A 310 -21.47 8.14 -9.25
N ARG A 311 -20.49 8.34 -8.40
CA ARG A 311 -19.96 9.67 -8.05
C ARG A 311 -18.89 10.14 -9.04
N ALA A 312 -18.14 9.23 -9.61
CA ALA A 312 -17.09 9.52 -10.58
C ALA A 312 -17.11 8.52 -11.74
N LEU A 313 -16.66 9.00 -12.90
CA LEU A 313 -16.38 8.17 -14.05
C LEU A 313 -14.92 7.68 -13.97
N ILE A 314 -14.70 6.38 -14.13
CA ILE A 314 -13.38 5.77 -14.08
C ILE A 314 -12.84 5.63 -15.50
N LEU A 315 -11.64 6.15 -15.76
CA LEU A 315 -10.99 6.13 -17.07
C LEU A 315 -9.58 5.58 -16.97
N GLY A 316 -9.17 4.78 -17.94
CA GLY A 316 -7.81 4.24 -18.02
C GLY A 316 -7.75 2.79 -18.41
N THR A 317 -7.00 1.99 -17.67
CA THR A 317 -6.91 0.53 -17.82
C THR A 317 -7.21 -0.14 -16.50
N THR A 318 -7.60 -1.42 -16.53
CA THR A 318 -7.92 -2.22 -15.34
C THR A 318 -6.81 -2.10 -14.31
N SER A 319 -7.18 -1.88 -13.04
CA SER A 319 -6.27 -1.77 -11.91
C SER A 319 -5.59 -3.10 -11.57
N PHE A 320 -4.72 -3.12 -10.57
CA PHE A 320 -3.87 -4.25 -10.21
C PHE A 320 -4.66 -5.49 -9.75
N GLY A 321 -5.62 -5.32 -8.85
CA GLY A 321 -6.44 -6.41 -8.32
C GLY A 321 -6.06 -6.87 -6.92
N LYS A 322 -5.57 -5.97 -6.05
CA LYS A 322 -5.24 -6.30 -4.67
C LYS A 322 -6.43 -6.04 -3.74
N GLY A 323 -7.19 -7.08 -3.42
CA GLY A 323 -8.36 -7.04 -2.54
C GLY A 323 -8.12 -7.55 -1.12
N SER A 324 -6.87 -7.65 -0.67
CA SER A 324 -6.48 -8.18 0.63
C SER A 324 -6.14 -7.08 1.64
N VAL A 325 -6.58 -7.26 2.90
CA VAL A 325 -6.26 -6.38 4.04
C VAL A 325 -5.12 -7.00 4.83
N GLN A 326 -4.02 -6.25 5.01
CA GLN A 326 -2.91 -6.67 5.85
C GLN A 326 -2.94 -5.95 7.20
N THR A 327 -2.53 -6.66 8.25
CA THR A 327 -2.04 -6.07 9.50
C THR A 327 -0.53 -6.20 9.56
N VAL A 328 0.10 -5.35 10.36
CA VAL A 328 1.54 -5.45 10.65
C VAL A 328 1.71 -5.48 12.17
N GLU A 329 2.23 -6.60 12.66
CA GLU A 329 2.50 -6.82 14.08
C GLU A 329 4.00 -6.70 14.35
N THR A 330 4.39 -5.94 15.36
CA THR A 330 5.79 -5.83 15.76
C THR A 330 6.20 -7.04 16.58
N LEU A 331 7.27 -7.71 16.18
CA LEU A 331 7.83 -8.84 16.91
C LEU A 331 8.88 -8.38 17.93
N ARG A 332 9.26 -9.29 18.84
CA ARG A 332 10.16 -8.98 19.97
C ARG A 332 11.58 -8.59 19.55
N ASP A 333 12.02 -9.05 18.39
CA ASP A 333 13.33 -8.77 17.81
C ASP A 333 13.35 -7.46 16.98
N GLY A 334 12.24 -6.70 16.97
CA GLY A 334 12.10 -5.47 16.19
C GLY A 334 11.68 -5.70 14.73
N SER A 335 11.52 -6.95 14.28
CA SER A 335 10.98 -7.25 12.96
C SER A 335 9.46 -7.03 12.92
N GLY A 336 8.90 -6.88 11.72
CA GLY A 336 7.47 -6.74 11.47
C GLY A 336 6.89 -7.98 10.80
N LEU A 337 5.81 -8.55 11.36
CA LEU A 337 5.03 -9.58 10.68
C LEU A 337 3.86 -8.91 9.94
N LYS A 338 3.96 -8.81 8.63
CA LYS A 338 2.86 -8.38 7.76
C LYS A 338 2.05 -9.61 7.38
N LEU A 339 0.74 -9.62 7.73
CA LEU A 339 -0.13 -10.77 7.56
C LEU A 339 -1.47 -10.36 6.95
N THR A 340 -1.95 -11.10 5.95
CA THR A 340 -3.27 -10.95 5.39
C THR A 340 -4.32 -11.49 6.35
N ILE A 341 -5.25 -10.60 6.80
CA ILE A 341 -6.27 -10.94 7.81
C ILE A 341 -7.70 -10.88 7.29
N ALA A 342 -7.95 -10.25 6.14
CA ALA A 342 -9.27 -10.07 5.58
C ALA A 342 -9.21 -9.71 4.09
N ARG A 343 -10.39 -9.71 3.46
CA ARG A 343 -10.59 -9.19 2.10
C ARG A 343 -11.55 -8.02 2.14
N TYR A 344 -11.40 -7.08 1.21
CA TYR A 344 -12.36 -6.00 1.05
C TYR A 344 -13.14 -6.09 -0.26
N TYR A 345 -14.32 -5.49 -0.22
CA TYR A 345 -15.33 -5.54 -1.27
C TYR A 345 -15.85 -4.13 -1.51
N THR A 346 -16.11 -3.80 -2.76
CA THR A 346 -16.70 -2.51 -3.14
C THR A 346 -18.12 -2.36 -2.57
N PRO A 347 -18.75 -1.17 -2.63
CA PRO A 347 -20.12 -0.96 -2.19
C PRO A 347 -21.13 -1.95 -2.73
N SER A 348 -21.02 -2.32 -4.01
CA SER A 348 -21.88 -3.31 -4.67
C SER A 348 -21.61 -4.77 -4.25
N GLY A 349 -20.57 -5.01 -3.45
CA GLY A 349 -20.17 -6.35 -3.00
C GLY A 349 -19.23 -7.08 -3.97
N ARG A 350 -18.71 -6.41 -5.00
CA ARG A 350 -17.70 -6.99 -5.91
C ARG A 350 -16.38 -7.22 -5.18
N SER A 351 -15.75 -8.38 -5.39
CA SER A 351 -14.39 -8.65 -4.97
C SER A 351 -13.40 -7.98 -5.92
N ILE A 352 -12.44 -7.26 -5.38
CA ILE A 352 -11.35 -6.65 -6.14
C ILE A 352 -10.23 -7.68 -6.40
N GLN A 353 -10.10 -8.68 -5.51
CA GLN A 353 -8.99 -9.64 -5.53
C GLN A 353 -8.87 -10.34 -6.88
N ALA A 354 -7.68 -10.23 -7.49
CA ALA A 354 -7.28 -10.77 -8.79
C ALA A 354 -8.11 -10.27 -10.01
N LYS A 355 -9.09 -9.36 -9.79
CA LYS A 355 -9.94 -8.78 -10.84
C LYS A 355 -9.58 -7.33 -11.12
N GLY A 356 -9.32 -6.55 -10.08
CA GLY A 356 -9.14 -5.10 -10.14
C GLY A 356 -10.46 -4.35 -10.31
N ILE A 357 -10.32 -3.04 -10.55
CA ILE A 357 -11.41 -2.16 -10.94
C ILE A 357 -11.32 -1.98 -12.46
N GLU A 358 -12.37 -2.37 -13.17
CA GLU A 358 -12.50 -2.13 -14.60
C GLU A 358 -12.95 -0.69 -14.83
N PRO A 359 -12.27 0.10 -15.67
CA PRO A 359 -12.69 1.46 -15.96
C PRO A 359 -13.96 1.49 -16.80
N ASP A 360 -14.79 2.53 -16.61
CA ASP A 360 -15.99 2.78 -17.42
C ASP A 360 -15.60 3.14 -18.87
N ILE A 361 -14.44 3.79 -19.03
CA ILE A 361 -13.86 4.09 -20.34
C ILE A 361 -12.45 3.53 -20.40
N VAL A 362 -12.26 2.50 -21.22
CA VAL A 362 -10.94 1.89 -21.45
C VAL A 362 -10.14 2.75 -22.42
N LEU A 363 -9.02 3.30 -21.92
CA LEU A 363 -8.09 4.09 -22.72
C LEU A 363 -6.66 3.78 -22.30
N LYS A 364 -5.86 3.18 -23.19
CA LYS A 364 -4.44 2.96 -22.95
C LYS A 364 -3.68 4.28 -22.94
N HIS A 365 -2.73 4.42 -22.03
CA HIS A 365 -1.87 5.60 -22.00
C HIS A 365 -0.99 5.65 -23.26
N LYS A 366 -1.02 6.79 -23.93
CA LYS A 366 -0.11 7.12 -25.03
C LYS A 366 0.41 8.52 -24.80
N ARG A 367 1.70 8.73 -24.96
CA ARG A 367 2.23 10.07 -25.15
C ARG A 367 1.91 10.51 -26.58
N ILE A 368 1.59 11.77 -26.73
CA ILE A 368 1.39 12.40 -28.06
C ILE A 368 2.76 12.68 -28.71
N ASP A 369 3.75 11.84 -28.45
CA ASP A 369 5.07 11.88 -29.10
C ASP A 369 5.32 10.59 -29.86
N PRO A 370 5.95 10.63 -31.08
CA PRO A 370 5.93 9.52 -32.04
C PRO A 370 6.76 8.28 -31.67
N LYS A 371 7.29 8.17 -30.47
CA LYS A 371 7.95 6.93 -30.00
C LYS A 371 7.01 6.16 -29.09
N GLU A 372 6.36 5.16 -29.67
CA GLU A 372 5.48 4.21 -28.94
C GLU A 372 6.18 3.61 -27.72
N SER A 373 5.71 3.96 -26.52
CA SER A 373 6.00 3.19 -25.31
C SER A 373 4.91 2.10 -25.18
N GLN A 374 5.30 0.86 -25.42
CA GLN A 374 4.45 -0.30 -25.16
C GLN A 374 4.22 -0.43 -23.66
N GLU A 375 2.97 -0.27 -23.22
CA GLU A 375 2.50 -0.69 -21.86
C GLU A 375 2.32 -2.23 -21.82
N GLU A 376 3.24 -3.00 -22.41
CA GLU A 376 3.21 -4.45 -22.31
C GLU A 376 4.05 -4.88 -21.11
N GLY A 377 3.41 -5.40 -20.08
CA GLY A 377 4.08 -6.20 -19.07
C GLY A 377 4.04 -5.74 -17.61
N LEU A 378 3.13 -4.85 -17.21
CA LEU A 378 2.95 -4.57 -15.78
C LEU A 378 2.27 -5.77 -15.07
N LEU A 379 2.94 -6.31 -14.04
CA LEU A 379 2.47 -7.42 -13.23
C LEU A 379 1.13 -7.09 -12.55
N LYS A 380 0.19 -8.01 -12.63
CA LYS A 380 -1.08 -7.96 -11.91
C LYS A 380 -1.06 -8.93 -10.73
N GLU A 381 -1.99 -8.77 -9.78
CA GLU A 381 -2.14 -9.69 -8.65
C GLU A 381 -2.25 -11.15 -9.08
N LYS A 382 -3.03 -11.43 -10.13
CA LYS A 382 -3.19 -12.78 -10.70
C LYS A 382 -1.92 -13.41 -11.26
N ASP A 383 -0.89 -12.62 -11.54
CA ASP A 383 0.38 -13.08 -12.11
C ASP A 383 1.44 -13.36 -11.03
N LEU A 384 1.12 -13.07 -9.75
CA LEU A 384 1.98 -13.35 -8.60
C LEU A 384 1.89 -14.82 -8.21
N LEU A 385 3.03 -15.42 -7.83
CA LEU A 385 3.06 -16.78 -7.28
C LEU A 385 2.25 -16.84 -5.97
N ASN A 386 1.39 -17.86 -5.83
CA ASN A 386 0.53 -18.06 -4.67
C ASN A 386 -0.46 -16.90 -4.39
N HIS A 387 -0.88 -16.17 -5.43
CA HIS A 387 -1.92 -15.14 -5.29
C HIS A 387 -3.22 -15.74 -4.71
N LEU A 388 -3.98 -14.91 -4.00
CA LEU A 388 -5.28 -15.30 -3.47
C LEU A 388 -6.30 -15.34 -4.62
N GLU A 389 -6.92 -16.48 -4.85
CA GLU A 389 -7.93 -16.61 -5.90
C GLU A 389 -9.14 -15.71 -5.64
N ALA A 390 -9.74 -15.21 -6.72
CA ALA A 390 -10.99 -14.47 -6.64
C ALA A 390 -12.12 -15.37 -6.14
N GLU A 391 -12.97 -14.87 -5.26
CA GLU A 391 -14.21 -15.56 -4.91
C GLU A 391 -15.13 -15.63 -6.14
N PRO A 392 -15.79 -16.78 -6.40
CA PRO A 392 -16.68 -16.90 -7.55
C PRO A 392 -17.86 -15.94 -7.42
N ASP A 393 -18.03 -15.10 -8.42
CA ASP A 393 -19.25 -14.30 -8.56
C ASP A 393 -20.43 -15.23 -8.83
N LYS A 394 -21.50 -15.10 -8.07
CA LYS A 394 -22.69 -15.94 -8.17
C LYS A 394 -23.39 -15.91 -9.54
N ASN A 395 -22.90 -15.15 -10.53
CA ASN A 395 -23.63 -14.87 -11.77
C ASN A 395 -22.83 -14.86 -13.08
N ILE A 396 -21.64 -15.44 -13.19
CA ILE A 396 -20.98 -15.50 -14.51
C ILE A 396 -20.22 -16.82 -14.70
N ASN A 397 -20.70 -17.62 -15.64
CA ASN A 397 -19.96 -18.74 -16.24
C ASN A 397 -19.02 -18.19 -17.32
N GLN A 398 -17.74 -18.05 -17.06
CA GLN A 398 -16.73 -17.94 -18.11
C GLN A 398 -15.45 -18.66 -17.72
N LYS A 399 -15.07 -19.63 -18.56
CA LYS A 399 -13.74 -20.25 -18.55
C LYS A 399 -12.74 -19.26 -19.11
N SER A 400 -11.70 -18.92 -18.33
CA SER A 400 -10.51 -18.27 -18.88
C SER A 400 -9.30 -19.18 -18.70
N GLU A 401 -8.69 -19.55 -19.82
CA GLU A 401 -7.39 -20.23 -19.87
C GLU A 401 -6.29 -19.26 -19.46
N SER A 402 -5.46 -19.67 -18.52
CA SER A 402 -4.32 -18.88 -18.04
C SER A 402 -3.06 -19.19 -18.86
N GLU A 403 -2.60 -18.23 -19.64
CA GLU A 403 -1.24 -18.24 -20.19
C GLU A 403 -0.25 -17.76 -19.12
N LYS A 404 0.75 -18.60 -18.84
CA LYS A 404 1.86 -18.29 -17.93
C LYS A 404 2.89 -17.42 -18.63
N SER A 405 2.94 -16.12 -18.35
CA SER A 405 4.03 -15.23 -18.76
C SER A 405 5.06 -15.04 -17.64
N LYS A 406 6.35 -15.15 -17.98
CA LYS A 406 7.47 -14.92 -17.05
C LYS A 406 7.67 -13.41 -16.83
N PRO A 407 7.93 -12.96 -15.58
CA PRO A 407 8.15 -11.54 -15.31
C PRO A 407 9.47 -11.03 -15.91
N LYS A 408 9.43 -9.95 -16.66
CA LYS A 408 10.60 -9.13 -17.00
C LYS A 408 10.64 -7.95 -16.04
N ASN A 409 11.74 -7.85 -15.29
CA ASN A 409 12.06 -6.67 -14.49
C ASN A 409 12.17 -5.44 -15.39
N GLN A 410 11.27 -4.49 -15.24
CA GLN A 410 11.43 -3.14 -15.78
C GLN A 410 11.62 -2.17 -14.61
N GLU A 411 12.73 -1.46 -14.66
CA GLU A 411 13.04 -0.36 -13.74
C GLU A 411 11.99 0.75 -13.90
N MET A 412 11.30 1.05 -12.80
CA MET A 412 10.39 2.20 -12.75
C MET A 412 11.22 3.49 -12.74
N GLU A 413 11.26 4.21 -13.86
CA GLU A 413 11.75 5.59 -13.89
C GLU A 413 10.85 6.49 -13.03
N PHE A 414 11.26 6.75 -11.81
CA PHE A 414 10.67 7.79 -10.97
C PHE A 414 10.98 9.16 -11.61
N ARG A 415 9.99 9.80 -12.21
CA ARG A 415 10.13 11.17 -12.66
C ARG A 415 10.05 12.11 -11.48
N VAL A 416 11.21 12.51 -11.00
CA VAL A 416 11.38 13.60 -10.05
C VAL A 416 11.34 14.90 -10.84
N GLY A 417 10.24 15.66 -10.73
CA GLY A 417 10.08 16.97 -11.36
C GLY A 417 8.72 17.58 -11.06
N PRO A 418 8.57 18.91 -11.17
CA PRO A 418 7.28 19.57 -10.99
C PRO A 418 6.29 19.09 -12.07
N LEU A 419 5.06 18.80 -11.66
CA LEU A 419 3.97 18.47 -12.57
C LEU A 419 3.48 19.75 -13.23
N THR A 420 3.60 19.87 -14.57
CA THR A 420 3.22 21.10 -15.29
C THR A 420 2.00 20.90 -16.19
N VAL A 421 1.31 21.99 -16.52
CA VAL A 421 0.17 21.98 -17.45
C VAL A 421 0.58 21.45 -18.82
N GLU A 422 1.80 21.79 -19.28
CA GLU A 422 2.34 21.34 -20.58
C GLU A 422 2.51 19.83 -20.62
N GLN A 423 3.02 19.22 -19.53
CA GLN A 423 3.16 17.77 -19.43
C GLN A 423 1.79 17.08 -19.42
N LEU A 424 0.80 17.64 -18.74
CA LEU A 424 -0.57 17.11 -18.69
C LEU A 424 -1.26 17.20 -20.06
N ARG A 425 -0.98 18.24 -20.86
CA ARG A 425 -1.50 18.37 -22.23
C ARG A 425 -0.96 17.35 -23.22
N THR A 426 0.18 16.72 -22.92
CA THR A 426 0.72 15.62 -23.75
C THR A 426 0.20 14.24 -23.34
N ASP A 427 -0.54 14.14 -22.23
CA ASP A 427 -1.13 12.91 -21.72
C ASP A 427 -2.54 12.70 -22.29
N ASN A 428 -2.70 11.68 -23.16
CA ASN A 428 -3.97 11.41 -23.83
C ASN A 428 -5.13 11.08 -22.86
N GLN A 429 -4.84 10.46 -21.72
CA GLN A 429 -5.87 10.13 -20.72
C GLN A 429 -6.33 11.37 -19.97
N VAL A 430 -5.41 12.28 -19.62
CA VAL A 430 -5.75 13.58 -19.00
C VAL A 430 -6.55 14.43 -19.97
N MET A 431 -6.14 14.51 -21.25
CA MET A 431 -6.88 15.26 -22.27
C MET A 431 -8.28 14.68 -22.48
N ARG A 432 -8.40 13.35 -22.53
CA ARG A 432 -9.72 12.70 -22.66
C ARG A 432 -10.62 12.96 -21.45
N ALA A 433 -10.06 12.91 -20.23
CA ALA A 433 -10.80 13.26 -19.01
C ALA A 433 -11.30 14.69 -19.05
N LEU A 434 -10.47 15.64 -19.50
CA LEU A 434 -10.83 17.05 -19.64
C LEU A 434 -11.94 17.25 -20.69
N GLU A 435 -11.89 16.55 -21.82
CA GLU A 435 -12.94 16.56 -22.84
C GLU A 435 -14.29 16.07 -22.29
N ILE A 436 -14.27 14.99 -21.50
CA ILE A 436 -15.48 14.45 -20.86
C ILE A 436 -16.07 15.47 -19.89
N LEU A 437 -15.26 16.11 -19.05
CA LEU A 437 -15.71 17.14 -18.10
C LEU A 437 -16.26 18.35 -18.83
N ASN A 438 -15.61 18.82 -19.89
CA ASN A 438 -16.11 19.91 -20.74
C ASN A 438 -17.45 19.56 -21.40
N SER A 439 -17.58 18.35 -21.95
CA SER A 439 -18.81 17.89 -22.59
C SER A 439 -19.96 17.83 -21.60
N TYR A 440 -19.70 17.33 -20.37
CA TYR A 440 -20.70 17.31 -19.31
C TYR A 440 -21.22 18.72 -18.96
N ASP A 441 -20.31 19.71 -18.83
CA ASP A 441 -20.68 21.10 -18.56
C ASP A 441 -21.54 21.68 -19.68
N ILE A 442 -21.21 21.41 -20.94
CA ILE A 442 -22.01 21.83 -22.11
C ILE A 442 -23.41 21.19 -22.07
N PHE A 443 -23.51 19.86 -21.91
CA PHE A 443 -24.81 19.18 -21.86
C PHE A 443 -25.68 19.62 -20.70
N LYS A 444 -25.11 19.89 -19.54
CA LYS A 444 -25.83 20.42 -18.37
C LYS A 444 -26.44 21.78 -18.67
N ASN A 445 -25.69 22.65 -19.35
CA ASN A 445 -26.16 24.01 -19.70
C ASN A 445 -27.15 24.03 -20.89
N LEU A 446 -27.24 22.96 -21.70
CA LEU A 446 -28.25 22.83 -22.76
C LEU A 446 -29.62 22.41 -22.19
N ASN A 447 -29.65 21.81 -20.99
CA ASN A 447 -30.87 21.30 -20.35
C ASN A 447 -31.35 22.19 -19.18
N SER A 448 -30.67 23.28 -18.90
CA SER A 448 -31.00 24.29 -17.91
C SER A 448 -31.64 25.53 -18.59
#